data_c47e6659eee3a14480b553b783b2999a
#
_entry.id   c47e6659eee3a14480b553b783b2999a
#
_cell.length_a   1.000
_cell.length_b   1.000
_cell.length_c   1.000
_cell.angle_alpha   90.00
_cell.angle_beta   90.00
_cell.angle_gamma   90.00
#
_symmetry.space_group_name_H-M   'P 1'
#
loop_
_entity.id
_entity.type
_entity.pdbx_description
1 polymer ?
#
loop_
_entity_poly.entity_id
_entity_poly.type
_entity_poly.pdbx_seq_one_letter_code
_entity_poly.pdbx_strand_id
1 'polypeptide(L)'
;MSTPDARTGAATSIPEVLDLIQQEPLVYFEQLEAIFEAREPEIKAFLPEKQRFSRLREEYKELERRYPDSEARPPLFGLPVGVKGIFHVDGFETRAGSKIPADRLAGQQATSLTQLKDAGALFLGKSVTTEFAYFAPGPTRNPHNLDHTPGGSSSGSAAGVAAGLAPIALGTQTIGSINRPAAFCGVVGFKPSYGRISADGLVQLAPSLDHVGTFTTDIGGTLIAAPILLADWQPKNLDRDLAPGAVTLGIPRGPYMEGASDEAISHFESIRIRLEAGGLRLIDVPAMPDHAAISERHYLILAAEAAAVHREWFDEFGALYAPKTAELIQEGRKISSDQLATAVEGRGMLREQLQALMVEYRIDAWISPAAPGPAPKGLENTGNPAMNLPWTHSGLPTIGLPSGWSSNEMPLGIQLSGTWYGDERLLAEAVAVERALMEN
;
A
#
# COMPACT_ATOMS: atom_id res chain seq x y z
N MET A 1 17.09 -16.92 23.73
CA MET A 1 16.44 -15.73 23.16
C MET A 1 17.54 -14.92 22.49
N SER A 2 17.66 -15.00 21.15
CA SER A 2 18.62 -14.22 20.39
C SER A 2 18.10 -12.77 20.32
N THR A 3 18.91 -11.81 20.71
CA THR A 3 18.66 -10.39 20.51
C THR A 3 18.42 -10.15 19.02
N PRO A 4 17.33 -9.43 18.61
CA PRO A 4 17.11 -9.08 17.22
C PRO A 4 18.32 -8.31 16.69
N ASP A 5 18.81 -8.69 15.52
CA ASP A 5 19.84 -7.93 14.81
C ASP A 5 19.30 -6.50 14.60
N ALA A 6 20.02 -5.50 15.09
CA ALA A 6 19.62 -4.10 15.04
C ALA A 6 19.52 -3.55 13.60
N ARG A 7 19.90 -4.32 12.58
CA ARG A 7 19.79 -3.99 11.15
C ARG A 7 18.54 -4.55 10.49
N THR A 8 17.99 -5.64 11.06
CA THR A 8 16.70 -6.21 10.71
C THR A 8 15.94 -6.30 12.01
N GLY A 9 15.34 -5.22 12.49
CA GLY A 9 14.27 -5.36 13.46
C GLY A 9 13.22 -6.23 12.76
N ALA A 10 13.38 -7.56 12.84
CA ALA A 10 12.44 -8.49 12.26
C ALA A 10 11.10 -8.15 12.87
N ALA A 11 10.31 -7.40 12.12
CA ALA A 11 8.98 -7.04 12.54
C ALA A 11 8.23 -8.37 12.69
N THR A 12 7.76 -8.63 13.88
CA THR A 12 7.04 -9.83 14.25
C THR A 12 5.87 -10.04 13.30
N SER A 13 5.68 -11.23 12.79
CA SER A 13 4.57 -11.55 11.89
C SER A 13 3.21 -11.31 12.59
N ILE A 14 2.17 -11.03 11.83
CA ILE A 14 0.83 -10.80 12.44
C ILE A 14 0.35 -12.01 13.24
N PRO A 15 0.51 -13.28 12.80
CA PRO A 15 0.21 -14.43 13.64
C PRO A 15 0.90 -14.41 15.01
N GLU A 16 2.20 -14.15 15.04
CA GLU A 16 2.96 -14.07 16.30
C GLU A 16 2.48 -12.92 17.19
N VAL A 17 2.13 -11.77 16.59
CA VAL A 17 1.54 -10.64 17.32
C VAL A 17 0.18 -11.02 17.93
N LEU A 18 -0.69 -11.68 17.17
CA LEU A 18 -1.99 -12.15 17.67
C LEU A 18 -1.85 -13.16 18.78
N ASP A 19 -0.92 -14.10 18.66
CA ASP A 19 -0.61 -15.07 19.70
C ASP A 19 -0.13 -14.38 20.99
N LEU A 20 0.76 -13.39 20.86
CA LEU A 20 1.25 -12.62 22.00
C LEU A 20 0.14 -11.79 22.67
N ILE A 21 -0.72 -11.13 21.86
CA ILE A 21 -1.89 -10.39 22.38
C ILE A 21 -2.85 -11.34 23.10
N GLN A 22 -3.02 -12.56 22.60
CA GLN A 22 -3.91 -13.53 23.22
C GLN A 22 -3.38 -14.04 24.56
N GLN A 23 -2.06 -14.24 24.67
CA GLN A 23 -1.41 -14.81 25.85
C GLN A 23 -1.03 -13.74 26.88
N GLU A 24 -0.43 -12.62 26.43
CA GLU A 24 0.15 -11.60 27.29
C GLU A 24 -0.10 -10.16 26.74
N PRO A 25 -1.37 -9.73 26.68
CA PRO A 25 -1.74 -8.46 26.05
C PRO A 25 -1.03 -7.22 26.62
N LEU A 26 -0.86 -7.19 27.94
CA LEU A 26 -0.19 -6.05 28.58
C LEU A 26 1.29 -5.97 28.18
N VAL A 27 1.96 -7.12 28.11
CA VAL A 27 3.37 -7.21 27.68
C VAL A 27 3.51 -6.73 26.24
N TYR A 28 2.59 -7.14 25.36
CA TYR A 28 2.60 -6.67 23.98
C TYR A 28 2.47 -5.14 23.87
N PHE A 29 1.48 -4.55 24.56
CA PHE A 29 1.28 -3.08 24.52
C PHE A 29 2.44 -2.31 25.18
N GLU A 30 3.08 -2.85 26.21
CA GLU A 30 4.29 -2.25 26.81
C GLU A 30 5.47 -2.29 25.83
N GLN A 31 5.68 -3.42 25.15
CA GLN A 31 6.73 -3.55 24.13
C GLN A 31 6.50 -2.60 22.94
N LEU A 32 5.27 -2.53 22.44
CA LEU A 32 4.91 -1.65 21.34
C LEU A 32 5.10 -0.17 21.72
N GLU A 33 4.69 0.22 22.94
CA GLU A 33 4.91 1.58 23.45
C GLU A 33 6.41 1.91 23.53
N ALA A 34 7.23 1.01 24.05
CA ALA A 34 8.68 1.19 24.13
C ALA A 34 9.33 1.36 22.74
N ILE A 35 8.92 0.53 21.75
CA ILE A 35 9.38 0.67 20.36
C ILE A 35 8.94 2.03 19.79
N PHE A 36 7.70 2.41 20.05
CA PHE A 36 7.14 3.66 19.57
C PHE A 36 7.88 4.89 20.15
N GLU A 37 8.13 4.90 21.45
CA GLU A 37 8.90 5.95 22.12
C GLU A 37 10.34 6.06 21.60
N ALA A 38 10.97 4.93 21.30
CA ALA A 38 12.33 4.89 20.82
C ALA A 38 12.48 5.35 19.36
N ARG A 39 11.52 5.03 18.47
CA ARG A 39 11.69 5.19 17.02
C ARG A 39 10.84 6.32 16.42
N GLU A 40 9.62 6.53 16.90
CA GLU A 40 8.68 7.51 16.31
C GLU A 40 9.20 8.95 16.31
N PRO A 41 9.94 9.45 17.32
CA PRO A 41 10.46 10.82 17.30
C PRO A 41 11.35 11.14 16.09
N GLU A 42 12.06 10.15 15.56
CA GLU A 42 12.93 10.29 14.39
C GLU A 42 12.20 9.98 13.08
N ILE A 43 11.36 8.93 13.05
CA ILE A 43 10.68 8.45 11.84
C ILE A 43 9.48 9.31 11.48
N LYS A 44 8.71 9.78 12.48
CA LYS A 44 7.51 10.62 12.30
C LYS A 44 6.48 9.98 11.39
N ALA A 45 6.18 8.71 11.65
CA ALA A 45 5.22 7.93 10.86
C ALA A 45 3.76 8.24 11.24
N PHE A 46 3.50 8.63 12.47
CA PHE A 46 2.15 8.89 12.98
C PHE A 46 1.92 10.37 13.34
N LEU A 47 0.67 10.79 13.23
CA LEU A 47 0.27 12.09 13.73
C LEU A 47 0.35 12.10 15.26
N PRO A 48 0.73 13.24 15.88
CA PRO A 48 0.81 13.36 17.33
C PRO A 48 -0.54 13.05 18.00
N GLU A 49 -0.52 12.18 19.00
CA GLU A 49 -1.68 11.84 19.81
C GLU A 49 -1.27 11.71 21.27
N LYS A 50 -1.94 12.46 22.14
CA LYS A 50 -1.75 12.35 23.59
C LYS A 50 -2.46 11.08 24.09
N GLN A 51 -1.79 10.34 24.99
CA GLN A 51 -2.38 9.16 25.65
C GLN A 51 -2.74 7.99 24.71
N ARG A 52 -2.09 7.88 23.55
CA ARG A 52 -2.34 6.78 22.57
C ARG A 52 -2.40 5.43 23.24
N PHE A 53 -1.39 5.05 23.99
CA PHE A 53 -1.32 3.72 24.61
C PHE A 53 -2.27 3.55 25.79
N SER A 54 -2.58 4.62 26.53
CA SER A 54 -3.65 4.57 27.54
C SER A 54 -5.01 4.29 26.91
N ARG A 55 -5.33 4.97 25.79
CA ARG A 55 -6.56 4.71 25.01
C ARG A 55 -6.61 3.28 24.49
N LEU A 56 -5.52 2.80 23.87
CA LEU A 56 -5.47 1.42 23.34
C LEU A 56 -5.69 0.37 24.43
N ARG A 57 -5.09 0.56 25.62
CA ARG A 57 -5.31 -0.36 26.76
C ARG A 57 -6.76 -0.33 27.28
N GLU A 58 -7.40 0.83 27.27
CA GLU A 58 -8.81 0.90 27.67
C GLU A 58 -9.74 0.29 26.62
N GLU A 59 -9.49 0.56 25.32
CA GLU A 59 -10.23 -0.08 24.22
C GLU A 59 -10.04 -1.60 24.22
N TYR A 60 -8.83 -2.11 24.52
CA TYR A 60 -8.56 -3.53 24.67
C TYR A 60 -9.37 -4.15 25.83
N LYS A 61 -9.40 -3.51 27.00
CA LYS A 61 -10.20 -3.97 28.15
C LYS A 61 -11.70 -4.01 27.83
N GLU A 62 -12.19 -3.04 27.04
CA GLU A 62 -13.58 -3.05 26.58
C GLU A 62 -13.83 -4.24 25.64
N LEU A 63 -12.87 -4.52 24.75
CA LEU A 63 -12.94 -5.66 23.84
C LEU A 63 -12.95 -6.99 24.60
N GLU A 64 -12.11 -7.14 25.67
CA GLU A 64 -12.12 -8.31 26.55
C GLU A 64 -13.46 -8.50 27.27
N ARG A 65 -14.07 -7.42 27.74
CA ARG A 65 -15.40 -7.48 28.37
C ARG A 65 -16.49 -7.93 27.39
N ARG A 66 -16.36 -7.51 26.13
CA ARG A 66 -17.30 -7.90 25.06
C ARG A 66 -17.10 -9.36 24.62
N TYR A 67 -15.87 -9.86 24.65
CA TYR A 67 -15.50 -11.21 24.23
C TYR A 67 -14.71 -11.94 25.34
N PRO A 68 -15.38 -12.33 26.45
CA PRO A 68 -14.73 -12.98 27.58
C PRO A 68 -14.26 -14.41 27.25
N ASP A 69 -14.94 -15.07 26.31
CA ASP A 69 -14.56 -16.39 25.80
C ASP A 69 -13.53 -16.24 24.68
N SER A 70 -12.35 -16.80 24.88
CA SER A 70 -11.26 -16.73 23.90
C SER A 70 -11.58 -17.41 22.57
N GLU A 71 -12.43 -18.46 22.58
CA GLU A 71 -12.83 -19.16 21.36
C GLU A 71 -13.84 -18.34 20.51
N ALA A 72 -14.53 -17.38 21.13
CA ALA A 72 -15.47 -16.49 20.47
C ALA A 72 -14.84 -15.17 19.99
N ARG A 73 -13.54 -14.98 20.20
CA ARG A 73 -12.82 -13.76 19.80
C ARG A 73 -12.74 -13.63 18.28
N PRO A 74 -12.97 -12.42 17.73
CA PRO A 74 -12.85 -12.18 16.29
C PRO A 74 -11.38 -12.25 15.83
N PRO A 75 -11.11 -12.44 14.52
CA PRO A 75 -9.80 -12.82 13.98
C PRO A 75 -8.68 -11.79 14.19
N LEU A 76 -9.01 -10.51 14.40
CA LEU A 76 -8.04 -9.45 14.67
C LEU A 76 -8.13 -8.93 16.12
N PHE A 77 -8.61 -9.75 17.06
CA PHE A 77 -8.84 -9.36 18.44
C PHE A 77 -7.64 -8.65 19.06
N GLY A 78 -7.78 -7.36 19.33
CA GLY A 78 -6.77 -6.52 19.98
C GLY A 78 -5.61 -6.07 19.09
N LEU A 79 -5.59 -6.44 17.80
CA LEU A 79 -4.50 -6.08 16.87
C LEU A 79 -4.51 -4.56 16.57
N PRO A 80 -3.40 -3.83 16.86
CA PRO A 80 -3.32 -2.41 16.51
C PRO A 80 -3.10 -2.22 15.01
N VAL A 81 -3.91 -1.36 14.40
CA VAL A 81 -3.87 -1.03 12.96
C VAL A 81 -3.54 0.45 12.78
N GLY A 82 -2.49 0.74 12.00
CA GLY A 82 -2.18 2.10 11.54
C GLY A 82 -3.15 2.54 10.44
N VAL A 83 -3.62 3.80 10.49
CA VAL A 83 -4.62 4.29 9.54
C VAL A 83 -4.15 5.56 8.85
N LYS A 84 -3.99 5.52 7.52
CA LYS A 84 -3.55 6.70 6.74
C LYS A 84 -4.43 7.93 7.00
N GLY A 85 -3.81 9.09 7.08
CA GLY A 85 -4.43 10.37 7.50
C GLY A 85 -5.60 10.88 6.66
N ILE A 86 -5.92 10.23 5.52
CA ILE A 86 -7.09 10.58 4.68
C ILE A 86 -8.35 9.79 5.00
N PHE A 87 -8.28 8.73 5.83
CA PHE A 87 -9.46 7.98 6.26
C PHE A 87 -10.20 8.74 7.36
N HIS A 88 -11.52 8.78 7.31
CA HIS A 88 -12.31 9.20 8.45
C HIS A 88 -12.36 8.05 9.47
N VAL A 89 -12.04 8.38 10.71
CA VAL A 89 -12.01 7.47 11.86
C VAL A 89 -12.77 8.13 12.99
N ASP A 90 -13.76 7.44 13.54
CA ASP A 90 -14.51 7.95 14.69
C ASP A 90 -13.57 8.25 15.87
N GLY A 91 -13.72 9.43 16.44
CA GLY A 91 -12.86 9.90 17.52
C GLY A 91 -11.54 10.57 17.09
N PHE A 92 -11.23 10.62 15.79
CA PHE A 92 -10.02 11.25 15.26
C PHE A 92 -10.33 12.36 14.26
N GLU A 93 -9.60 13.47 14.33
CA GLU A 93 -9.66 14.49 13.29
C GLU A 93 -9.09 13.97 11.95
N THR A 94 -9.71 14.35 10.84
CA THR A 94 -9.16 14.10 9.50
C THR A 94 -8.62 15.40 8.93
N ARG A 95 -7.30 15.42 8.64
CA ARG A 95 -6.61 16.59 8.07
C ARG A 95 -6.06 16.33 6.67
N ALA A 96 -6.00 15.10 6.24
CA ALA A 96 -5.50 14.68 4.92
C ALA A 96 -4.12 15.30 4.54
N GLY A 97 -3.23 15.54 5.52
CA GLY A 97 -1.94 16.18 5.30
C GLY A 97 -2.04 17.67 4.90
N SER A 98 -3.22 18.28 4.98
CA SER A 98 -3.49 19.66 4.53
C SER A 98 -3.53 20.66 5.69
N LYS A 99 -3.57 21.94 5.33
CA LYS A 99 -3.75 23.06 6.24
C LYS A 99 -5.22 23.52 6.34
N ILE A 100 -6.13 22.87 5.62
CA ILE A 100 -7.57 23.15 5.71
C ILE A 100 -8.06 22.83 7.12
N PRO A 101 -8.96 23.61 7.72
CA PRO A 101 -9.54 23.31 9.02
C PRO A 101 -10.19 21.92 9.03
N ALA A 102 -9.93 21.14 10.09
CA ALA A 102 -10.32 19.72 10.15
C ALA A 102 -11.84 19.52 10.11
N ASP A 103 -12.61 20.46 10.65
CA ASP A 103 -14.08 20.44 10.60
C ASP A 103 -14.64 20.52 9.19
N ARG A 104 -13.90 21.12 8.25
CA ARG A 104 -14.26 21.18 6.81
C ARG A 104 -14.00 19.87 6.08
N LEU A 105 -13.17 19.02 6.65
CA LEU A 105 -12.83 17.69 6.14
C LEU A 105 -13.49 16.56 6.95
N ALA A 106 -14.45 16.87 7.81
CA ALA A 106 -15.15 15.88 8.61
C ALA A 106 -16.02 14.97 7.73
N GLY A 107 -16.13 13.68 8.09
CA GLY A 107 -16.91 12.70 7.34
C GLY A 107 -17.25 11.48 8.20
N GLN A 108 -18.00 10.56 7.64
CA GLN A 108 -18.35 9.31 8.29
C GLN A 108 -17.17 8.34 8.28
N GLN A 109 -17.07 7.49 9.30
CA GLN A 109 -16.04 6.46 9.38
C GLN A 109 -15.99 5.60 8.12
N ALA A 110 -14.78 5.34 7.64
CA ALA A 110 -14.57 4.52 6.46
C ALA A 110 -15.11 3.09 6.64
N THR A 111 -15.76 2.56 5.61
CA THR A 111 -16.32 1.20 5.60
C THR A 111 -15.27 0.15 5.94
N SER A 112 -14.07 0.26 5.36
CA SER A 112 -12.94 -0.65 5.65
C SER A 112 -12.51 -0.64 7.11
N LEU A 113 -12.62 0.51 7.79
CA LEU A 113 -12.31 0.61 9.22
C LEU A 113 -13.42 -0.01 10.08
N THR A 114 -14.68 0.11 9.68
CA THR A 114 -15.77 -0.58 10.36
C THR A 114 -15.57 -2.10 10.28
N GLN A 115 -15.22 -2.63 9.11
CA GLN A 115 -14.90 -4.06 8.94
C GLN A 115 -13.75 -4.51 9.86
N LEU A 116 -12.66 -3.75 9.94
CA LEU A 116 -11.53 -4.07 10.83
C LEU A 116 -11.94 -4.02 12.32
N LYS A 117 -12.72 -3.02 12.72
CA LYS A 117 -13.22 -2.88 14.09
C LYS A 117 -14.15 -4.04 14.47
N ASP A 118 -15.02 -4.46 13.56
CA ASP A 118 -15.92 -5.60 13.77
C ASP A 118 -15.13 -6.93 13.84
N ALA A 119 -14.00 -6.99 13.15
CA ALA A 119 -13.02 -8.09 13.27
C ALA A 119 -12.14 -8.00 14.54
N GLY A 120 -12.35 -7.03 15.42
CA GLY A 120 -11.67 -6.89 16.70
C GLY A 120 -10.39 -6.07 16.68
N ALA A 121 -10.06 -5.41 15.58
CA ALA A 121 -8.88 -4.54 15.51
C ALA A 121 -9.05 -3.26 16.35
N LEU A 122 -7.93 -2.74 16.85
CA LEU A 122 -7.82 -1.45 17.52
C LEU A 122 -7.11 -0.44 16.58
N PHE A 123 -7.52 0.82 16.56
CA PHE A 123 -6.82 1.81 15.75
C PHE A 123 -5.64 2.40 16.51
N LEU A 124 -4.42 2.07 16.08
CA LEU A 124 -3.18 2.59 16.68
C LEU A 124 -3.12 4.12 16.61
N GLY A 125 -3.61 4.69 15.50
CA GLY A 125 -3.64 6.12 15.26
C GLY A 125 -3.56 6.46 13.78
N LYS A 126 -3.59 7.77 13.49
CA LYS A 126 -3.51 8.28 12.10
C LYS A 126 -2.06 8.34 11.66
N SER A 127 -1.71 7.64 10.57
CA SER A 127 -0.37 7.73 9.97
C SER A 127 -0.27 8.93 9.01
N VAL A 128 0.94 9.46 8.88
CA VAL A 128 1.23 10.61 8.02
C VAL A 128 0.95 10.27 6.55
N THR A 129 0.32 11.19 5.85
CA THR A 129 0.09 11.18 4.41
C THR A 129 0.67 12.43 3.77
N THR A 130 0.94 12.39 2.47
CA THR A 130 1.12 13.62 1.69
C THR A 130 -0.20 14.39 1.62
N GLU A 131 -0.16 15.67 1.30
CA GLU A 131 -1.36 16.50 1.18
C GLU A 131 -2.33 15.88 0.15
N PHE A 132 -3.56 15.54 0.62
CA PHE A 132 -4.62 14.94 -0.19
C PHE A 132 -4.16 13.73 -1.02
N ALA A 133 -3.25 12.92 -0.47
CA ALA A 133 -2.66 11.77 -1.15
C ALA A 133 -1.91 12.10 -2.46
N TYR A 134 -1.53 13.37 -2.71
CA TYR A 134 -0.77 13.81 -3.87
C TYR A 134 0.74 13.98 -3.55
N PHE A 135 1.46 14.94 -4.15
CA PHE A 135 2.93 15.00 -4.12
C PHE A 135 3.55 15.96 -3.09
N ALA A 136 2.78 16.60 -2.22
CA ALA A 136 3.37 17.43 -1.16
C ALA A 136 3.66 16.56 0.09
N PRO A 137 4.94 16.23 0.38
CA PRO A 137 5.28 15.26 1.41
C PRO A 137 5.05 15.79 2.83
N GLY A 138 4.82 14.86 3.76
CA GLY A 138 4.85 15.10 5.20
C GLY A 138 6.25 14.95 5.80
N PRO A 139 6.38 14.95 7.13
CA PRO A 139 7.66 14.90 7.83
C PRO A 139 8.28 13.51 7.95
N THR A 140 7.61 12.46 7.47
CA THR A 140 8.03 11.07 7.66
C THR A 140 9.35 10.77 6.97
N ARG A 141 10.19 10.01 7.65
CA ARG A 141 11.52 9.57 7.18
C ARG A 141 11.55 8.06 6.97
N ASN A 142 12.43 7.62 6.10
CA ASN A 142 12.63 6.19 5.85
C ASN A 142 13.30 5.52 7.05
N PRO A 143 12.74 4.43 7.61
CA PRO A 143 13.31 3.77 8.79
C PRO A 143 14.70 3.16 8.60
N HIS A 144 15.09 2.86 7.35
CA HIS A 144 16.40 2.29 7.02
C HIS A 144 17.47 3.38 6.90
N ASN A 145 17.09 4.59 6.49
CA ASN A 145 17.97 5.75 6.44
C ASN A 145 17.16 7.03 6.53
N LEU A 146 17.31 7.76 7.64
CA LEU A 146 16.50 8.95 7.94
C LEU A 146 16.72 10.12 6.97
N ASP A 147 17.75 10.10 6.15
CA ASP A 147 18.00 11.09 5.09
C ASP A 147 17.20 10.80 3.80
N HIS A 148 16.53 9.66 3.71
CA HIS A 148 15.79 9.20 2.55
C HIS A 148 14.28 9.31 2.75
N THR A 149 13.56 9.54 1.65
CA THR A 149 12.09 9.50 1.64
C THR A 149 11.59 8.07 1.91
N PRO A 150 10.50 7.88 2.69
CA PRO A 150 9.82 6.59 2.79
C PRO A 150 8.94 6.30 1.57
N GLY A 151 8.92 7.20 0.57
CA GLY A 151 7.91 7.19 -0.47
C GLY A 151 6.60 7.85 -0.03
N GLY A 152 5.56 7.65 -0.79
CA GLY A 152 4.23 8.21 -0.51
C GLY A 152 3.22 7.85 -1.62
N SER A 153 1.99 8.26 -1.45
CA SER A 153 1.44 9.16 -0.43
C SER A 153 1.21 8.52 0.94
N SER A 154 1.19 7.19 1.06
CA SER A 154 1.02 6.46 2.33
C SER A 154 2.35 6.36 3.10
N SER A 155 3.03 7.51 3.28
CA SER A 155 4.39 7.60 3.85
C SER A 155 4.48 6.99 5.24
N GLY A 156 3.61 7.43 6.15
CA GLY A 156 3.58 6.95 7.53
C GLY A 156 3.12 5.52 7.67
N SER A 157 2.23 5.04 6.78
CA SER A 157 1.75 3.64 6.81
C SER A 157 2.89 2.67 6.51
N ALA A 158 3.64 2.90 5.43
CA ALA A 158 4.78 2.06 5.06
C ALA A 158 5.93 2.15 6.08
N ALA A 159 6.31 3.39 6.45
CA ALA A 159 7.39 3.60 7.42
C ALA A 159 7.03 3.06 8.82
N GLY A 160 5.79 3.18 9.24
CA GLY A 160 5.31 2.67 10.53
C GLY A 160 5.38 1.15 10.61
N VAL A 161 5.00 0.43 9.55
CA VAL A 161 5.14 -1.03 9.49
C VAL A 161 6.62 -1.44 9.45
N ALA A 162 7.42 -0.82 8.59
CA ALA A 162 8.86 -1.10 8.49
C ALA A 162 9.64 -0.83 9.78
N ALA A 163 9.17 0.13 10.58
CA ALA A 163 9.77 0.46 11.86
C ALA A 163 9.27 -0.41 13.03
N GLY A 164 8.34 -1.33 12.82
CA GLY A 164 7.72 -2.11 13.89
C GLY A 164 6.78 -1.30 14.78
N LEU A 165 6.37 -0.10 14.34
CA LEU A 165 5.41 0.75 15.07
C LEU A 165 3.97 0.27 14.93
N ALA A 166 3.67 -0.47 13.89
CA ALA A 166 2.37 -1.08 13.64
C ALA A 166 2.55 -2.42 12.92
N PRO A 167 1.87 -3.49 13.33
CA PRO A 167 1.95 -4.78 12.63
C PRO A 167 1.30 -4.74 11.25
N ILE A 168 0.30 -3.89 11.07
CA ILE A 168 -0.41 -3.64 9.82
C ILE A 168 -0.82 -2.17 9.74
N ALA A 169 -0.87 -1.63 8.52
CA ALA A 169 -1.44 -0.31 8.29
C ALA A 169 -2.27 -0.26 7.01
N LEU A 170 -3.35 0.52 7.02
CA LEU A 170 -4.09 0.87 5.81
C LEU A 170 -3.43 2.03 5.07
N GLY A 171 -3.50 1.96 3.76
CA GLY A 171 -3.11 3.03 2.84
C GLY A 171 -4.01 3.10 1.63
N THR A 172 -3.67 4.01 0.71
CA THR A 172 -4.38 4.16 -0.56
C THR A 172 -3.40 4.34 -1.71
N GLN A 173 -3.82 3.96 -2.91
CA GLN A 173 -3.05 4.15 -4.12
C GLN A 173 -3.93 4.74 -5.22
N THR A 174 -3.54 5.92 -5.69
CA THR A 174 -4.11 6.62 -6.83
C THR A 174 -3.19 6.52 -8.04
N ILE A 175 -1.86 6.46 -7.82
CA ILE A 175 -0.83 6.21 -8.85
C ILE A 175 0.06 5.04 -8.41
N GLY A 176 0.86 5.22 -7.35
CA GLY A 176 1.81 4.23 -6.83
C GLY A 176 1.93 4.25 -5.31
N SER A 177 0.92 4.75 -4.60
CA SER A 177 1.02 5.13 -3.18
C SER A 177 0.88 3.99 -2.17
N ILE A 178 0.87 2.73 -2.62
CA ILE A 178 1.03 1.53 -1.80
C ILE A 178 2.33 0.83 -2.20
N ASN A 179 2.46 0.38 -3.44
CA ASN A 179 3.57 -0.47 -3.85
C ASN A 179 4.92 0.26 -3.83
N ARG A 180 4.95 1.58 -4.19
CA ARG A 180 6.19 2.35 -4.14
C ARG A 180 6.71 2.57 -2.70
N PRO A 181 5.94 3.12 -1.75
CA PRO A 181 6.41 3.23 -0.37
C PRO A 181 6.67 1.86 0.28
N ALA A 182 5.94 0.80 -0.08
CA ALA A 182 6.26 -0.56 0.35
C ALA A 182 7.65 -0.99 -0.10
N ALA A 183 7.99 -0.80 -1.40
CA ALA A 183 9.30 -1.10 -1.93
C ALA A 183 10.42 -0.27 -1.26
N PHE A 184 10.19 1.03 -1.04
CA PHE A 184 11.16 1.92 -0.41
C PHE A 184 11.39 1.63 1.07
N CYS A 185 10.41 1.08 1.75
CA CYS A 185 10.48 0.74 3.18
C CYS A 185 10.74 -0.76 3.43
N GLY A 186 10.81 -1.59 2.39
CA GLY A 186 11.09 -3.02 2.53
C GLY A 186 9.97 -3.80 3.23
N VAL A 187 8.71 -3.48 2.91
CA VAL A 187 7.52 -4.15 3.46
C VAL A 187 6.61 -4.64 2.33
N VAL A 188 5.67 -5.51 2.64
CA VAL A 188 4.64 -5.94 1.69
C VAL A 188 3.58 -4.85 1.53
N GLY A 189 3.24 -4.51 0.29
CA GLY A 189 2.17 -3.58 -0.03
C GLY A 189 1.15 -4.23 -0.96
N PHE A 190 -0.09 -4.36 -0.52
CA PHE A 190 -1.16 -4.98 -1.32
C PHE A 190 -2.20 -3.95 -1.73
N LYS A 191 -2.35 -3.77 -3.03
CA LYS A 191 -3.40 -3.00 -3.70
C LYS A 191 -4.34 -3.99 -4.41
N PRO A 192 -5.52 -4.25 -3.88
CA PRO A 192 -6.47 -5.15 -4.54
C PRO A 192 -7.00 -4.59 -5.86
N SER A 193 -7.77 -5.38 -6.57
CA SER A 193 -8.57 -4.93 -7.72
C SER A 193 -9.40 -3.71 -7.35
N TYR A 194 -9.52 -2.77 -8.29
CA TYR A 194 -10.33 -1.55 -8.05
C TYR A 194 -11.75 -1.93 -7.60
N GLY A 195 -12.17 -1.33 -6.48
CA GLY A 195 -13.49 -1.56 -5.90
C GLY A 195 -13.62 -2.77 -4.97
N ARG A 196 -12.59 -3.64 -4.84
CA ARG A 196 -12.64 -4.80 -3.91
C ARG A 196 -12.57 -4.40 -2.43
N ILE A 197 -11.96 -3.26 -2.11
CA ILE A 197 -12.10 -2.61 -0.79
C ILE A 197 -12.78 -1.27 -1.04
N SER A 198 -13.85 -0.99 -0.28
CA SER A 198 -14.59 0.28 -0.41
C SER A 198 -13.69 1.48 -0.11
N ALA A 199 -13.79 2.51 -0.94
CA ALA A 199 -13.19 3.81 -0.73
C ALA A 199 -14.14 4.81 -0.04
N ASP A 200 -15.27 4.36 0.47
CA ASP A 200 -16.18 5.19 1.26
C ASP A 200 -15.52 5.63 2.57
N GLY A 201 -15.77 6.86 2.96
CA GLY A 201 -15.19 7.44 4.18
C GLY A 201 -13.72 7.86 4.03
N LEU A 202 -13.29 8.17 2.81
CA LEU A 202 -12.00 8.77 2.52
C LEU A 202 -12.14 10.23 2.08
N VAL A 203 -11.14 11.05 2.37
CA VAL A 203 -10.88 12.26 1.61
C VAL A 203 -10.22 11.82 0.30
N GLN A 204 -11.01 11.67 -0.77
CA GLN A 204 -10.57 11.14 -2.05
C GLN A 204 -9.76 12.18 -2.84
N LEU A 205 -8.88 11.70 -3.73
CA LEU A 205 -8.17 12.51 -4.70
C LEU A 205 -8.78 12.32 -6.10
N ALA A 206 -8.96 11.08 -6.52
CA ALA A 206 -9.54 10.73 -7.82
C ALA A 206 -10.38 9.44 -7.66
N PRO A 207 -11.71 9.56 -7.50
CA PRO A 207 -12.58 8.45 -7.14
C PRO A 207 -12.44 7.22 -8.02
N SER A 208 -12.27 7.37 -9.34
CA SER A 208 -12.12 6.24 -10.24
C SER A 208 -10.71 5.61 -10.23
N LEU A 209 -9.73 6.23 -9.57
CA LEU A 209 -8.35 5.74 -9.45
C LEU A 209 -7.98 5.33 -8.01
N ASP A 210 -8.70 5.82 -7.00
CA ASP A 210 -8.37 5.57 -5.60
C ASP A 210 -8.63 4.12 -5.21
N HIS A 211 -7.58 3.44 -4.78
CA HIS A 211 -7.63 2.08 -4.23
C HIS A 211 -7.28 2.11 -2.75
N VAL A 212 -8.02 1.40 -1.94
CA VAL A 212 -7.64 1.09 -0.55
C VAL A 212 -6.80 -0.18 -0.55
N GLY A 213 -5.79 -0.25 0.32
CA GLY A 213 -4.99 -1.45 0.49
C GLY A 213 -4.19 -1.45 1.78
N THR A 214 -3.32 -2.42 1.92
CA THR A 214 -2.61 -2.71 3.18
C THR A 214 -1.11 -2.66 3.03
N PHE A 215 -0.45 -2.43 4.17
CA PHE A 215 0.98 -2.66 4.40
C PHE A 215 1.12 -3.67 5.52
N THR A 216 1.94 -4.69 5.32
CA THR A 216 2.25 -5.74 6.29
C THR A 216 3.73 -6.09 6.23
N THR A 217 4.25 -6.78 7.22
CA THR A 217 5.65 -7.19 7.25
C THR A 217 5.95 -8.32 6.27
N ASP A 218 4.96 -9.19 6.02
CA ASP A 218 5.01 -10.38 5.18
C ASP A 218 3.66 -10.63 4.50
N ILE A 219 3.61 -11.59 3.57
CA ILE A 219 2.37 -11.98 2.90
C ILE A 219 1.37 -12.61 3.88
N GLY A 220 1.84 -13.32 4.90
CA GLY A 220 0.99 -13.92 5.93
C GLY A 220 0.06 -12.90 6.58
N GLY A 221 0.59 -11.72 6.90
CA GLY A 221 -0.21 -10.61 7.40
C GLY A 221 -1.27 -10.12 6.42
N THR A 222 -0.93 -10.05 5.13
CA THR A 222 -1.90 -9.69 4.08
C THR A 222 -3.01 -10.74 3.96
N LEU A 223 -2.68 -12.03 4.04
CA LEU A 223 -3.64 -13.14 3.98
C LEU A 223 -4.63 -13.15 5.16
N ILE A 224 -4.24 -12.63 6.31
CA ILE A 224 -5.13 -12.47 7.48
C ILE A 224 -6.09 -11.28 7.27
N ALA A 225 -5.60 -10.17 6.72
CA ALA A 225 -6.40 -8.97 6.53
C ALA A 225 -7.34 -9.03 5.31
N ALA A 226 -6.91 -9.70 4.24
CA ALA A 226 -7.64 -9.74 2.97
C ALA A 226 -9.07 -10.30 3.09
N PRO A 227 -9.33 -11.42 3.79
CA PRO A 227 -10.70 -11.96 3.95
C PRO A 227 -11.67 -11.01 4.65
N ILE A 228 -11.15 -10.09 5.46
CA ILE A 228 -11.94 -9.13 6.23
C ILE A 228 -12.29 -7.92 5.37
N LEU A 229 -11.33 -7.48 4.56
CA LEU A 229 -11.41 -6.22 3.82
C LEU A 229 -11.99 -6.37 2.41
N LEU A 230 -11.71 -7.50 1.74
CA LEU A 230 -12.12 -7.69 0.35
C LEU A 230 -13.58 -8.12 0.26
N ALA A 231 -14.36 -7.39 -0.53
CA ALA A 231 -15.69 -7.85 -0.93
C ALA A 231 -15.59 -9.16 -1.74
N ASP A 232 -16.60 -10.03 -1.57
CA ASP A 232 -16.72 -11.28 -2.32
C ASP A 232 -15.48 -12.20 -2.25
N TRP A 233 -14.84 -12.26 -1.06
CA TRP A 233 -13.67 -13.12 -0.84
C TRP A 233 -13.95 -14.59 -1.14
N GLN A 234 -13.07 -15.22 -1.95
CA GLN A 234 -13.21 -16.60 -2.42
C GLN A 234 -12.03 -17.48 -1.95
N PRO A 235 -12.05 -18.04 -0.72
CA PRO A 235 -10.91 -18.74 -0.14
C PRO A 235 -10.42 -19.93 -0.97
N LYS A 236 -11.31 -20.63 -1.68
CA LYS A 236 -10.91 -21.74 -2.57
C LYS A 236 -10.02 -21.32 -3.76
N ASN A 237 -9.95 -20.04 -4.08
CA ASN A 237 -9.02 -19.55 -5.09
C ASN A 237 -7.57 -19.43 -4.57
N LEU A 238 -7.36 -19.56 -3.25
CA LEU A 238 -6.03 -19.74 -2.64
C LEU A 238 -5.52 -21.19 -2.74
N ASP A 239 -6.43 -22.17 -2.83
CA ASP A 239 -6.11 -23.59 -2.90
C ASP A 239 -5.64 -23.97 -4.33
N ARG A 240 -4.41 -23.55 -4.66
CA ARG A 240 -3.76 -23.89 -5.91
C ARG A 240 -2.58 -24.81 -5.67
N ASP A 241 -2.34 -25.69 -6.62
CA ASP A 241 -1.07 -26.38 -6.71
C ASP A 241 0.03 -25.36 -7.04
N LEU A 242 0.86 -25.03 -6.05
CA LEU A 242 2.00 -24.12 -6.17
C LEU A 242 3.32 -24.93 -6.25
N ALA A 243 3.27 -26.17 -6.76
CA ALA A 243 4.45 -26.96 -6.99
C ALA A 243 5.45 -26.24 -7.92
N PRO A 244 6.75 -26.52 -7.81
CA PRO A 244 7.75 -26.00 -8.74
C PRO A 244 7.32 -26.17 -10.21
N GLY A 245 7.37 -25.09 -10.99
CA GLY A 245 6.93 -25.05 -12.39
C GLY A 245 5.42 -24.82 -12.62
N ALA A 246 4.60 -24.79 -11.58
CA ALA A 246 3.15 -24.53 -11.70
C ALA A 246 2.82 -23.04 -11.93
N VAL A 247 3.73 -22.11 -11.57
CA VAL A 247 3.53 -20.66 -11.71
C VAL A 247 4.40 -20.12 -12.84
N THR A 248 3.76 -19.43 -13.79
CA THR A 248 4.44 -18.71 -14.89
C THR A 248 4.21 -17.21 -14.74
N LEU A 249 5.29 -16.44 -14.65
CA LEU A 249 5.26 -14.99 -14.53
C LEU A 249 5.66 -14.32 -15.85
N GLY A 250 4.91 -13.30 -16.26
CA GLY A 250 5.22 -12.49 -17.45
C GLY A 250 6.00 -11.22 -17.09
N ILE A 251 7.11 -11.00 -17.73
CA ILE A 251 7.88 -9.77 -17.61
C ILE A 251 7.44 -8.83 -18.74
N PRO A 252 6.82 -7.67 -18.44
CA PRO A 252 6.38 -6.74 -19.48
C PRO A 252 7.59 -6.07 -20.13
N ARG A 253 7.85 -6.36 -21.40
CA ARG A 253 8.94 -5.75 -22.18
C ARG A 253 8.42 -4.61 -23.05
N GLY A 254 9.15 -3.52 -23.10
CA GLY A 254 8.82 -2.32 -23.88
C GLY A 254 9.02 -1.04 -23.06
N PRO A 255 8.44 0.10 -23.52
CA PRO A 255 8.66 1.43 -22.93
C PRO A 255 8.36 1.53 -21.43
N TYR A 256 7.50 0.67 -20.90
CA TYR A 256 7.20 0.59 -19.46
C TYR A 256 8.46 0.33 -18.62
N MET A 257 9.31 -0.62 -19.03
CA MET A 257 10.52 -0.99 -18.29
C MET A 257 11.62 0.10 -18.33
N GLU A 258 11.56 1.01 -19.29
CA GLU A 258 12.46 2.17 -19.37
C GLU A 258 12.24 3.16 -18.20
N GLY A 259 11.15 3.03 -17.47
CA GLY A 259 10.88 3.77 -16.23
C GLY A 259 11.73 3.35 -15.03
N ALA A 260 12.42 2.20 -15.10
CA ALA A 260 13.30 1.70 -14.07
C ALA A 260 14.76 2.09 -14.33
N SER A 261 15.54 2.34 -13.27
CA SER A 261 16.96 2.62 -13.35
C SER A 261 17.77 1.37 -13.68
N ASP A 262 19.00 1.55 -14.16
CA ASP A 262 19.93 0.44 -14.43
C ASP A 262 20.16 -0.43 -13.18
N GLU A 263 20.21 0.16 -11.98
CA GLU A 263 20.34 -0.57 -10.71
C GLU A 263 19.10 -1.43 -10.46
N ALA A 264 17.89 -0.88 -10.66
CA ALA A 264 16.64 -1.64 -10.47
C ALA A 264 16.49 -2.77 -11.51
N ILE A 265 16.89 -2.54 -12.76
CA ILE A 265 16.90 -3.58 -13.81
C ILE A 265 17.92 -4.68 -13.48
N SER A 266 19.15 -4.31 -13.10
CA SER A 266 20.18 -5.28 -12.73
C SER A 266 19.77 -6.13 -11.54
N HIS A 267 19.16 -5.52 -10.52
CA HIS A 267 18.61 -6.22 -9.38
C HIS A 267 17.47 -7.15 -9.81
N PHE A 268 16.53 -6.67 -10.63
CA PHE A 268 15.41 -7.46 -11.12
C PHE A 268 15.85 -8.68 -11.93
N GLU A 269 16.88 -8.57 -12.77
CA GLU A 269 17.42 -9.73 -13.50
C GLU A 269 18.10 -10.73 -12.52
N SER A 270 18.70 -10.28 -11.44
CA SER A 270 19.19 -11.18 -10.37
C SER A 270 18.04 -11.92 -9.67
N ILE A 271 16.94 -11.23 -9.42
CA ILE A 271 15.70 -11.82 -8.87
C ILE A 271 15.11 -12.84 -9.83
N ARG A 272 15.10 -12.53 -11.13
CA ARG A 272 14.65 -13.49 -12.17
C ARG A 272 15.40 -14.81 -12.05
N ILE A 273 16.73 -14.75 -11.98
CA ILE A 273 17.58 -15.97 -11.86
C ILE A 273 17.22 -16.75 -10.58
N ARG A 274 17.03 -16.08 -9.46
CA ARG A 274 16.66 -16.73 -8.18
C ARG A 274 15.29 -17.39 -8.26
N LEU A 275 14.30 -16.73 -8.84
CA LEU A 275 12.96 -17.27 -9.00
C LEU A 275 12.93 -18.49 -9.95
N GLU A 276 13.71 -18.44 -11.05
CA GLU A 276 13.87 -19.57 -11.96
C GLU A 276 14.58 -20.76 -11.27
N ALA A 277 15.59 -20.50 -10.44
CA ALA A 277 16.23 -21.51 -9.61
C ALA A 277 15.28 -22.11 -8.56
N GLY A 278 14.36 -21.31 -8.03
CA GLY A 278 13.27 -21.73 -7.13
C GLY A 278 12.11 -22.43 -7.85
N GLY A 279 12.24 -22.71 -9.15
CA GLY A 279 11.29 -23.48 -9.93
C GLY A 279 10.13 -22.70 -10.55
N LEU A 280 10.14 -21.37 -10.50
CA LEU A 280 9.15 -20.57 -11.22
C LEU A 280 9.58 -20.40 -12.69
N ARG A 281 8.59 -20.24 -13.56
CA ARG A 281 8.84 -19.94 -14.96
C ARG A 281 8.65 -18.44 -15.23
N LEU A 282 9.65 -17.78 -15.82
CA LEU A 282 9.57 -16.36 -16.20
C LEU A 282 9.72 -16.23 -17.72
N ILE A 283 8.83 -15.47 -18.34
CA ILE A 283 8.83 -15.23 -19.78
C ILE A 283 8.71 -13.75 -20.10
N ASP A 284 9.43 -13.30 -21.11
CA ASP A 284 9.35 -11.94 -21.62
C ASP A 284 8.11 -11.79 -22.53
N VAL A 285 7.29 -10.78 -22.26
CA VAL A 285 6.06 -10.50 -23.01
C VAL A 285 6.04 -9.05 -23.48
N PRO A 286 6.00 -8.77 -24.80
CA PRO A 286 5.81 -7.42 -25.29
C PRO A 286 4.51 -6.82 -24.76
N ALA A 287 4.58 -5.70 -24.04
CA ALA A 287 3.41 -5.10 -23.42
C ALA A 287 3.52 -3.57 -23.39
N MET A 288 2.37 -2.90 -23.38
CA MET A 288 2.25 -1.44 -23.21
C MET A 288 3.12 -0.63 -24.19
N PRO A 289 3.05 -0.86 -25.51
CA PRO A 289 3.83 -0.09 -26.50
C PRO A 289 3.44 1.41 -26.49
N ASP A 290 2.23 1.74 -26.01
CA ASP A 290 1.68 3.08 -25.89
C ASP A 290 1.79 3.64 -24.43
N HIS A 291 2.80 3.23 -23.66
CA HIS A 291 2.97 3.59 -22.23
C HIS A 291 2.86 5.11 -21.97
N ALA A 292 3.37 5.95 -22.88
CA ALA A 292 3.24 7.41 -22.76
C ALA A 292 1.77 7.86 -22.79
N ALA A 293 0.97 7.32 -23.70
CA ALA A 293 -0.46 7.63 -23.80
C ALA A 293 -1.26 7.06 -22.60
N ILE A 294 -0.86 5.90 -22.06
CA ILE A 294 -1.43 5.38 -20.80
C ILE A 294 -1.19 6.37 -19.66
N SER A 295 0.02 6.89 -19.55
CA SER A 295 0.39 7.86 -18.51
C SER A 295 -0.38 9.17 -18.68
N GLU A 296 -0.50 9.68 -19.90
CA GLU A 296 -1.26 10.89 -20.20
C GLU A 296 -2.74 10.74 -19.80
N ARG A 297 -3.40 9.65 -20.21
CA ARG A 297 -4.79 9.33 -19.81
C ARG A 297 -4.96 9.27 -18.30
N HIS A 298 -4.00 8.64 -17.60
CA HIS A 298 -4.03 8.51 -16.14
C HIS A 298 -3.99 9.90 -15.46
N TYR A 299 -3.05 10.75 -15.83
CA TYR A 299 -2.92 12.10 -15.25
C TYR A 299 -4.08 13.01 -15.62
N LEU A 300 -4.70 12.83 -16.79
CA LEU A 300 -5.91 13.55 -17.18
C LEU A 300 -7.07 13.20 -16.25
N ILE A 301 -7.32 11.92 -16.01
CA ILE A 301 -8.35 11.47 -15.05
C ILE A 301 -8.06 12.04 -13.66
N LEU A 302 -6.82 11.88 -13.19
CA LEU A 302 -6.39 12.37 -11.89
C LEU A 302 -6.67 13.87 -11.70
N ALA A 303 -6.28 14.70 -12.67
CA ALA A 303 -6.47 16.14 -12.61
C ALA A 303 -7.95 16.53 -12.63
N ALA A 304 -8.72 15.94 -13.56
CA ALA A 304 -10.15 16.26 -13.72
C ALA A 304 -10.96 15.88 -12.47
N GLU A 305 -10.71 14.69 -11.92
CA GLU A 305 -11.41 14.22 -10.73
C GLU A 305 -10.96 14.96 -9.47
N ALA A 306 -9.66 15.27 -9.32
CA ALA A 306 -9.19 16.11 -8.23
C ALA A 306 -9.84 17.49 -8.24
N ALA A 307 -9.98 18.10 -9.44
CA ALA A 307 -10.68 19.39 -9.58
C ALA A 307 -12.17 19.31 -9.21
N ALA A 308 -12.82 18.18 -9.49
CA ALA A 308 -14.23 17.97 -9.16
C ALA A 308 -14.42 17.76 -7.64
N VAL A 309 -13.62 16.86 -7.03
CA VAL A 309 -13.67 16.52 -5.60
C VAL A 309 -13.34 17.73 -4.74
N HIS A 310 -12.29 18.46 -5.09
CA HIS A 310 -11.79 19.59 -4.30
C HIS A 310 -12.43 20.93 -4.63
N ARG A 311 -13.46 20.99 -5.49
CA ARG A 311 -14.04 22.23 -6.00
C ARG A 311 -14.35 23.24 -4.90
N GLU A 312 -15.18 22.86 -3.93
CA GLU A 312 -15.64 23.73 -2.85
C GLU A 312 -14.51 24.13 -1.92
N TRP A 313 -13.69 23.16 -1.51
CA TRP A 313 -12.55 23.44 -0.64
C TRP A 313 -11.52 24.32 -1.32
N PHE A 314 -11.27 24.15 -2.63
CA PHE A 314 -10.30 24.94 -3.34
C PHE A 314 -10.80 26.37 -3.59
N ASP A 315 -12.08 26.57 -3.81
CA ASP A 315 -12.68 27.88 -3.97
C ASP A 315 -12.63 28.71 -2.65
N GLU A 316 -12.79 28.04 -1.50
CA GLU A 316 -12.75 28.69 -0.18
C GLU A 316 -11.32 28.80 0.39
N PHE A 317 -10.50 27.77 0.22
CA PHE A 317 -9.20 27.60 0.89
C PHE A 317 -8.02 27.45 -0.07
N GLY A 318 -8.12 27.84 -1.32
CA GLY A 318 -7.08 27.60 -2.34
C GLY A 318 -5.67 28.07 -1.93
N ALA A 319 -5.57 29.15 -1.16
CA ALA A 319 -4.29 29.66 -0.66
C ALA A 319 -3.61 28.75 0.40
N LEU A 320 -4.33 27.77 0.97
CA LEU A 320 -3.81 26.81 1.92
C LEU A 320 -3.28 25.53 1.27
N TYR A 321 -3.58 25.32 0.00
CA TYR A 321 -3.09 24.15 -0.75
C TYR A 321 -1.61 24.26 -1.07
N ALA A 322 -0.91 23.16 -1.05
CA ALA A 322 0.45 23.07 -1.55
C ALA A 322 0.49 23.37 -3.05
N PRO A 323 1.56 24.03 -3.57
CA PRO A 323 1.63 24.46 -4.97
C PRO A 323 1.31 23.36 -6.00
N LYS A 324 1.86 22.16 -5.83
CA LYS A 324 1.61 21.03 -6.75
C LYS A 324 0.15 20.57 -6.76
N THR A 325 -0.50 20.55 -5.59
CA THR A 325 -1.93 20.19 -5.51
C THR A 325 -2.81 21.27 -6.12
N ALA A 326 -2.48 22.53 -5.88
CA ALA A 326 -3.19 23.66 -6.49
C ALA A 326 -3.06 23.64 -8.03
N GLU A 327 -1.85 23.37 -8.55
CA GLU A 327 -1.59 23.22 -10.00
C GLU A 327 -2.43 22.10 -10.61
N LEU A 328 -2.44 20.89 -9.99
CA LEU A 328 -3.25 19.77 -10.44
C LEU A 328 -4.73 20.14 -10.57
N ILE A 329 -5.28 20.79 -9.55
CA ILE A 329 -6.70 21.22 -9.54
C ILE A 329 -6.96 22.27 -10.62
N GLN A 330 -6.05 23.22 -10.82
CA GLN A 330 -6.19 24.25 -11.86
C GLN A 330 -6.13 23.66 -13.27
N GLU A 331 -5.25 22.70 -13.52
CA GLU A 331 -5.20 21.96 -14.79
C GLU A 331 -6.46 21.12 -14.99
N GLY A 332 -6.93 20.44 -13.93
CA GLY A 332 -8.15 19.64 -13.99
C GLY A 332 -9.40 20.44 -14.36
N ARG A 333 -9.49 21.71 -13.93
CA ARG A 333 -10.60 22.62 -14.29
C ARG A 333 -10.68 22.94 -15.79
N LYS A 334 -9.63 22.69 -16.55
CA LYS A 334 -9.58 22.95 -18.02
C LYS A 334 -10.02 21.72 -18.81
N ILE A 335 -10.13 20.56 -18.20
CA ILE A 335 -10.45 19.29 -18.86
C ILE A 335 -11.96 19.19 -19.09
N SER A 336 -12.36 18.90 -20.33
CA SER A 336 -13.77 18.70 -20.67
C SER A 336 -14.28 17.33 -20.25
N SER A 337 -15.61 17.20 -20.11
CA SER A 337 -16.27 15.92 -19.82
C SER A 337 -15.97 14.84 -20.87
N ASP A 338 -15.85 15.21 -22.13
CA ASP A 338 -15.57 14.28 -23.22
C ASP A 338 -14.13 13.76 -23.17
N GLN A 339 -13.17 14.62 -22.83
CA GLN A 339 -11.79 14.22 -22.61
C GLN A 339 -11.69 13.25 -21.42
N LEU A 340 -12.37 13.56 -20.32
CA LEU A 340 -12.41 12.68 -19.15
C LEU A 340 -13.05 11.33 -19.49
N ALA A 341 -14.20 11.31 -20.17
CA ALA A 341 -14.89 10.08 -20.56
C ALA A 341 -13.98 9.18 -21.41
N THR A 342 -13.33 9.74 -22.44
CA THR A 342 -12.37 9.01 -23.29
C THR A 342 -11.19 8.45 -22.49
N ALA A 343 -10.66 9.21 -21.54
CA ALA A 343 -9.55 8.74 -20.69
C ALA A 343 -9.98 7.62 -19.75
N VAL A 344 -11.19 7.69 -19.20
CA VAL A 344 -11.76 6.64 -18.32
C VAL A 344 -12.00 5.35 -19.10
N GLU A 345 -12.49 5.41 -20.35
CA GLU A 345 -12.62 4.22 -21.22
C GLU A 345 -11.27 3.54 -21.44
N GLY A 346 -10.19 4.31 -21.58
CA GLY A 346 -8.82 3.80 -21.72
C GLY A 346 -8.36 2.89 -20.59
N ARG A 347 -8.94 3.00 -19.39
CA ARG A 347 -8.67 2.10 -18.27
C ARG A 347 -9.13 0.68 -18.55
N GLY A 348 -10.36 0.53 -19.05
CA GLY A 348 -10.92 -0.76 -19.45
C GLY A 348 -10.12 -1.38 -20.60
N MET A 349 -9.79 -0.59 -21.61
CA MET A 349 -8.99 -1.04 -22.76
C MET A 349 -7.63 -1.61 -22.33
N LEU A 350 -6.90 -0.90 -21.48
CA LEU A 350 -5.61 -1.39 -20.97
C LEU A 350 -5.77 -2.69 -20.18
N ARG A 351 -6.78 -2.78 -19.31
CA ARG A 351 -7.07 -3.99 -18.54
C ARG A 351 -7.33 -5.18 -19.44
N GLU A 352 -8.19 -5.01 -20.46
CA GLU A 352 -8.50 -6.07 -21.42
C GLU A 352 -7.27 -6.50 -22.21
N GLN A 353 -6.45 -5.57 -22.68
CA GLN A 353 -5.19 -5.85 -23.37
C GLN A 353 -4.22 -6.66 -22.50
N LEU A 354 -4.01 -6.26 -21.25
CA LEU A 354 -3.11 -6.97 -20.33
C LEU A 354 -3.62 -8.38 -20.02
N GLN A 355 -4.92 -8.55 -19.82
CA GLN A 355 -5.52 -9.88 -19.59
C GLN A 355 -5.49 -10.77 -20.84
N ALA A 356 -5.69 -10.20 -22.03
CA ALA A 356 -5.55 -10.94 -23.28
C ALA A 356 -4.13 -11.49 -23.47
N LEU A 357 -3.11 -10.68 -23.19
CA LEU A 357 -1.71 -11.12 -23.18
C LEU A 357 -1.46 -12.22 -22.13
N MET A 358 -2.06 -12.11 -20.94
CA MET A 358 -1.93 -13.19 -19.94
C MET A 358 -2.46 -14.52 -20.45
N VAL A 359 -3.59 -14.51 -21.16
CA VAL A 359 -4.17 -15.72 -21.78
C VAL A 359 -3.29 -16.22 -22.93
N GLU A 360 -2.86 -15.34 -23.85
CA GLU A 360 -2.06 -15.68 -25.03
C GLU A 360 -0.74 -16.34 -24.64
N TYR A 361 -0.02 -15.73 -23.67
CA TYR A 361 1.28 -16.21 -23.22
C TYR A 361 1.20 -17.23 -22.07
N ARG A 362 -0.01 -17.54 -21.59
CA ARG A 362 -0.26 -18.47 -20.48
C ARG A 362 0.53 -18.11 -19.23
N ILE A 363 0.50 -16.82 -18.85
CA ILE A 363 1.09 -16.34 -17.61
C ILE A 363 0.01 -16.23 -16.53
N ASP A 364 0.40 -16.50 -15.31
CA ASP A 364 -0.47 -16.43 -14.13
C ASP A 364 -0.52 -15.01 -13.55
N ALA A 365 0.63 -14.34 -13.49
CA ALA A 365 0.73 -12.93 -13.09
C ALA A 365 1.85 -12.23 -13.88
N TRP A 366 1.76 -10.91 -13.94
CA TRP A 366 2.85 -10.04 -14.36
C TRP A 366 3.84 -9.84 -13.20
N ILE A 367 5.14 -9.65 -13.52
CA ILE A 367 6.17 -9.31 -12.55
C ILE A 367 7.07 -8.19 -13.10
N SER A 368 7.40 -7.22 -12.24
CA SER A 368 8.29 -6.09 -12.58
C SER A 368 8.92 -5.48 -11.34
N PRO A 369 9.92 -4.57 -11.46
CA PRO A 369 10.33 -3.73 -10.34
C PRO A 369 9.14 -2.96 -9.75
N ALA A 370 9.05 -2.87 -8.41
CA ALA A 370 7.97 -2.15 -7.72
C ALA A 370 8.19 -0.63 -7.65
N ALA A 371 9.42 -0.18 -7.92
CA ALA A 371 9.80 1.23 -7.99
C ALA A 371 10.92 1.42 -9.01
N PRO A 372 11.16 2.66 -9.51
CA PRO A 372 12.24 2.92 -10.46
C PRO A 372 13.65 2.61 -9.96
N GLY A 373 13.84 2.51 -8.65
CA GLY A 373 15.11 2.24 -7.98
C GLY A 373 14.92 2.30 -6.48
N PRO A 374 16.00 2.38 -5.69
CA PRO A 374 15.89 2.56 -4.24
C PRO A 374 15.29 3.92 -3.89
N ALA A 375 14.87 4.08 -2.63
CA ALA A 375 14.35 5.36 -2.15
C ALA A 375 15.36 6.49 -2.38
N PRO A 376 14.98 7.60 -3.05
CA PRO A 376 15.89 8.72 -3.26
C PRO A 376 16.22 9.43 -1.94
N LYS A 377 17.41 10.01 -1.88
CA LYS A 377 17.83 10.90 -0.78
C LYS A 377 17.01 12.20 -0.82
N GLY A 378 16.71 12.74 0.37
CA GLY A 378 15.89 13.94 0.55
C GLY A 378 14.44 13.62 0.93
N LEU A 379 13.75 14.61 1.46
CA LEU A 379 12.36 14.49 1.96
C LEU A 379 11.38 15.36 1.15
N GLU A 380 11.87 16.07 0.15
CA GLU A 380 11.09 17.06 -0.64
C GLU A 380 10.19 16.40 -1.69
N ASN A 381 10.37 15.11 -1.93
CA ASN A 381 9.58 14.33 -2.85
C ASN A 381 9.36 12.90 -2.35
N THR A 382 8.42 12.20 -2.96
CA THR A 382 8.07 10.81 -2.60
C THR A 382 8.56 9.78 -3.62
N GLY A 383 9.45 10.17 -4.53
CA GLY A 383 9.90 9.34 -5.66
C GLY A 383 8.91 9.28 -6.83
N ASN A 384 9.31 8.64 -7.92
CA ASN A 384 8.53 8.52 -9.16
C ASN A 384 7.65 7.26 -9.14
N PRO A 385 6.33 7.36 -9.40
CA PRO A 385 5.40 6.21 -9.42
C PRO A 385 5.31 5.48 -10.78
N ALA A 386 6.23 5.71 -11.72
CA ALA A 386 6.13 5.20 -13.09
C ALA A 386 5.89 3.69 -13.17
N MET A 387 6.54 2.90 -12.29
CA MET A 387 6.40 1.44 -12.27
C MET A 387 5.03 0.96 -11.76
N ASN A 388 4.25 1.82 -11.12
CA ASN A 388 2.94 1.43 -10.55
C ASN A 388 1.75 1.95 -11.37
N LEU A 389 1.97 3.03 -12.16
CA LEU A 389 0.91 3.76 -12.84
C LEU A 389 0.03 2.88 -13.74
N PRO A 390 0.55 2.04 -14.66
CA PRO A 390 -0.31 1.25 -15.55
C PRO A 390 -1.20 0.25 -14.80
N TRP A 391 -0.68 -0.32 -13.72
CA TRP A 391 -1.41 -1.28 -12.88
C TRP A 391 -2.54 -0.63 -12.10
N THR A 392 -2.35 0.64 -11.68
CA THR A 392 -3.41 1.44 -11.08
C THR A 392 -4.42 1.91 -12.13
N HIS A 393 -3.94 2.35 -13.30
CA HIS A 393 -4.79 2.79 -14.40
C HIS A 393 -5.73 1.68 -14.85
N SER A 394 -5.22 0.47 -15.07
CA SER A 394 -6.03 -0.70 -15.43
C SER A 394 -6.95 -1.18 -14.30
N GLY A 395 -6.65 -0.84 -13.05
CA GLY A 395 -7.36 -1.31 -11.85
C GLY A 395 -7.03 -2.75 -11.45
N LEU A 396 -6.09 -3.43 -12.12
CA LEU A 396 -5.67 -4.79 -11.78
C LEU A 396 -5.06 -4.86 -10.38
N PRO A 397 -5.24 -5.97 -9.65
CA PRO A 397 -4.65 -6.14 -8.32
C PRO A 397 -3.13 -6.20 -8.41
N THR A 398 -2.44 -5.63 -7.43
CA THR A 398 -0.98 -5.69 -7.32
C THR A 398 -0.53 -5.97 -5.91
N ILE A 399 0.55 -6.73 -5.76
CA ILE A 399 1.25 -6.91 -4.49
C ILE A 399 2.74 -6.61 -4.69
N GLY A 400 3.28 -5.71 -3.86
CA GLY A 400 4.71 -5.42 -3.79
C GLY A 400 5.37 -6.25 -2.72
N LEU A 401 6.52 -6.83 -3.03
CA LEU A 401 7.32 -7.68 -2.15
C LEU A 401 8.72 -7.12 -2.00
N PRO A 402 9.30 -7.11 -0.79
CA PRO A 402 10.72 -6.89 -0.62
C PRO A 402 11.52 -7.95 -1.37
N SER A 403 12.59 -7.56 -2.07
CA SER A 403 13.38 -8.50 -2.87
C SER A 403 14.89 -8.42 -2.65
N GLY A 404 15.35 -7.46 -1.90
CA GLY A 404 16.77 -7.28 -1.56
C GLY A 404 17.12 -5.83 -1.26
N TRP A 405 18.41 -5.53 -1.41
CA TRP A 405 19.00 -4.25 -1.04
C TRP A 405 19.81 -3.66 -2.19
N SER A 406 19.80 -2.36 -2.30
CA SER A 406 20.62 -1.59 -3.23
C SER A 406 22.07 -1.44 -2.75
N SER A 407 22.91 -0.91 -3.61
CA SER A 407 24.33 -0.63 -3.31
C SER A 407 24.53 0.35 -2.13
N ASN A 408 23.53 1.19 -1.83
CA ASN A 408 23.53 2.13 -0.71
C ASN A 408 22.65 1.66 0.49
N GLU A 409 22.45 0.35 0.62
CA GLU A 409 21.74 -0.30 1.72
C GLU A 409 20.27 0.16 1.88
N MET A 410 19.64 0.60 0.79
CA MET A 410 18.21 0.88 0.77
C MET A 410 17.42 -0.31 0.20
N PRO A 411 16.19 -0.60 0.70
CA PRO A 411 15.40 -1.69 0.17
C PRO A 411 15.08 -1.55 -1.32
N LEU A 412 15.01 -2.68 -1.99
CA LEU A 412 14.48 -2.86 -3.34
C LEU A 412 13.33 -3.85 -3.32
N GLY A 413 12.34 -3.65 -4.18
CA GLY A 413 11.17 -4.50 -4.25
C GLY A 413 10.76 -4.83 -5.68
N ILE A 414 10.06 -5.95 -5.80
CA ILE A 414 9.32 -6.36 -7.00
C ILE A 414 7.84 -6.21 -6.75
N GLN A 415 7.03 -6.15 -7.82
CA GLN A 415 5.58 -6.21 -7.74
C GLN A 415 5.04 -7.27 -8.69
N LEU A 416 4.01 -7.95 -8.25
CA LEU A 416 3.18 -8.84 -9.06
C LEU A 416 1.87 -8.14 -9.39
N SER A 417 1.31 -8.38 -10.59
CA SER A 417 -0.03 -7.91 -10.95
C SER A 417 -0.83 -9.06 -11.55
N GLY A 418 -1.99 -9.32 -10.95
CA GLY A 418 -2.88 -10.43 -11.33
C GLY A 418 -3.99 -10.03 -12.29
N THR A 419 -4.91 -10.96 -12.52
CA THR A 419 -6.12 -10.74 -13.31
C THR A 419 -7.15 -9.90 -12.52
N TRP A 420 -8.03 -9.24 -13.24
CA TRP A 420 -9.13 -8.48 -12.65
C TRP A 420 -10.01 -9.36 -11.75
N TYR A 421 -10.20 -8.96 -10.50
CA TYR A 421 -10.87 -9.72 -9.45
C TYR A 421 -10.26 -11.10 -9.14
N GLY A 422 -8.99 -11.31 -9.54
CA GLY A 422 -8.20 -12.50 -9.22
C GLY A 422 -7.26 -12.30 -8.02
N ASP A 423 -7.68 -11.52 -7.04
CA ASP A 423 -6.88 -11.08 -5.89
C ASP A 423 -6.36 -12.28 -5.06
N GLU A 424 -7.23 -13.24 -4.77
CA GLU A 424 -6.88 -14.44 -3.99
C GLU A 424 -5.83 -15.29 -4.73
N ARG A 425 -6.00 -15.41 -6.05
CA ARG A 425 -5.05 -16.11 -6.90
C ARG A 425 -3.69 -15.42 -6.91
N LEU A 426 -3.68 -14.09 -7.05
CA LEU A 426 -2.46 -13.28 -6.97
C LEU A 426 -1.74 -13.46 -5.63
N LEU A 427 -2.49 -13.51 -4.52
CA LEU A 427 -1.92 -13.74 -3.19
C LEU A 427 -1.29 -15.14 -3.08
N ALA A 428 -1.92 -16.17 -3.65
CA ALA A 428 -1.34 -17.51 -3.70
C ALA A 428 -0.03 -17.54 -4.52
N GLU A 429 -0.02 -16.87 -5.68
CA GLU A 429 1.18 -16.74 -6.53
C GLU A 429 2.29 -15.96 -5.81
N ALA A 430 1.94 -14.92 -5.05
CA ALA A 430 2.88 -14.15 -4.25
C ALA A 430 3.54 -14.99 -3.14
N VAL A 431 2.80 -15.91 -2.50
CA VAL A 431 3.37 -16.87 -1.54
C VAL A 431 4.41 -17.76 -2.21
N ALA A 432 4.16 -18.23 -3.43
CA ALA A 432 5.16 -19.03 -4.16
C ALA A 432 6.42 -18.22 -4.50
N VAL A 433 6.25 -16.95 -4.89
CA VAL A 433 7.37 -16.03 -5.15
C VAL A 433 8.17 -15.74 -3.87
N GLU A 434 7.50 -15.41 -2.77
CA GLU A 434 8.17 -15.15 -1.48
C GLU A 434 8.99 -16.37 -1.03
N ARG A 435 8.41 -17.58 -1.11
CA ARG A 435 9.12 -18.83 -0.80
C ARG A 435 10.38 -19.00 -1.65
N ALA A 436 10.27 -18.83 -2.98
CA ALA A 436 11.41 -18.95 -3.88
C ALA A 436 12.50 -17.92 -3.61
N LEU A 437 12.15 -16.72 -3.12
CA LEU A 437 13.11 -15.70 -2.70
C LEU A 437 13.79 -16.02 -1.37
N MET A 438 13.17 -16.78 -0.48
CA MET A 438 13.76 -17.15 0.82
C MET A 438 14.67 -18.37 0.73
N GLU A 439 14.40 -19.31 -0.17
CA GLU A 439 15.11 -20.59 -0.28
C GLU A 439 16.40 -20.50 -1.14
N ASN A 440 16.60 -19.44 -1.91
CA ASN A 440 17.70 -19.24 -2.85
C ASN A 440 18.30 -17.83 -2.71
#